data_c580df2d9a3131fda781af6de87a2c96
#
_entry.id   c580df2d9a3131fda781af6de87a2c96
#
_cell.length_a   1.000
_cell.length_b   1.000
_cell.length_c   1.000
_cell.angle_alpha   90.00
_cell.angle_beta   90.00
_cell.angle_gamma   90.00
#
_symmetry.space_group_name_H-M   'P 1'
#
loop_
_entity.id
_entity.type
_entity.pdbx_description
1 polymer ?
#
loop_
_entity_poly.entity_id
_entity_poly.type
_entity_poly.pdbx_seq_one_letter_code
_entity_poly.pdbx_strand_id
1 'polypeptide(L)'
;MITILDGGMGQELLARSKNPPTEMWSARVLLDEPDLVTAVHGDYIAAGAQVITINAYSATPERLSKYGHADHFQSLQQAAIDCAQRARDASGQSVRITGCLPPLFSSYNPDLNNDYDRAADLYSQIADAQANGVDIMLAETLGSLLEVRAALTAMQGRDKPVWISMSLSDDTDTPRLRSGEALSDALDLIADLGADAVLLNCSLPETITAAMPTLAGVPVPFGAYANGFTSIKKLEMGDIVAESFSKRADLTPQGYANFADGWIAAGATLIGGCCEVGPEHITELSRRFGAS
;
A
#
# COMPACT_ATOMS: atom_id res chain seq x y z
N MET A 1 3.93 16.56 13.44
CA MET A 1 4.01 15.22 14.08
C MET A 1 4.09 14.20 12.96
N ILE A 2 4.99 13.24 13.05
CA ILE A 2 5.11 12.18 12.04
C ILE A 2 4.22 11.01 12.46
N THR A 3 3.45 10.49 11.52
CA THR A 3 2.65 9.26 11.68
C THR A 3 3.40 8.11 11.05
N ILE A 4 3.64 7.04 11.80
CA ILE A 4 4.30 5.83 11.32
C ILE A 4 3.24 4.85 10.83
N LEU A 5 3.39 4.44 9.55
CA LEU A 5 2.59 3.39 8.92
C LEU A 5 3.25 2.03 9.15
N ASP A 6 2.56 0.95 8.78
CA ASP A 6 3.13 -0.40 8.76
C ASP A 6 4.10 -0.62 7.59
N GLY A 7 4.47 -1.86 7.35
CA GLY A 7 5.40 -2.31 6.32
C GLY A 7 4.82 -3.38 5.40
N GLY A 8 5.69 -4.13 4.74
CA GLY A 8 5.37 -5.11 3.72
C GLY A 8 4.68 -6.37 4.23
N MET A 9 3.37 -6.32 4.45
CA MET A 9 2.56 -7.45 4.94
C MET A 9 2.79 -8.73 4.13
N GLY A 10 2.72 -8.67 2.81
CA GLY A 10 2.81 -9.84 1.97
C GLY A 10 4.12 -10.61 2.10
N GLN A 11 5.26 -9.93 2.17
CA GLN A 11 6.58 -10.55 2.31
C GLN A 11 6.77 -11.20 3.69
N GLU A 12 6.28 -10.55 4.75
CA GLU A 12 6.29 -11.10 6.10
C GLU A 12 5.46 -12.39 6.18
N LEU A 13 4.29 -12.40 5.54
CA LEU A 13 3.45 -13.59 5.49
C LEU A 13 4.10 -14.73 4.71
N LEU A 14 4.70 -14.45 3.55
CA LEU A 14 5.40 -15.46 2.77
C LEU A 14 6.61 -16.04 3.50
N ALA A 15 7.36 -15.21 4.23
CA ALA A 15 8.52 -15.66 5.00
C ALA A 15 8.14 -16.53 6.21
N ARG A 16 6.94 -16.38 6.75
CA ARG A 16 6.48 -17.06 7.97
C ARG A 16 5.46 -18.17 7.75
N SER A 17 4.76 -18.16 6.60
CA SER A 17 3.78 -19.18 6.25
C SER A 17 4.43 -20.57 6.14
N LYS A 18 3.72 -21.58 6.61
CA LYS A 18 4.12 -22.98 6.47
C LYS A 18 3.72 -23.58 5.11
N ASN A 19 2.86 -22.88 4.38
CA ASN A 19 2.35 -23.30 3.08
C ASN A 19 3.18 -22.68 1.96
N PRO A 20 3.39 -23.37 0.81
CA PRO A 20 4.09 -22.79 -0.32
C PRO A 20 3.30 -21.60 -0.89
N PRO A 21 3.98 -20.60 -1.48
CA PRO A 21 3.33 -19.51 -2.19
C PRO A 21 2.38 -20.02 -3.27
N THR A 22 1.25 -19.34 -3.44
CA THR A 22 0.28 -19.62 -4.51
C THR A 22 0.03 -18.36 -5.34
N GLU A 23 -0.69 -18.50 -6.44
CA GLU A 23 -1.12 -17.38 -7.30
C GLU A 23 -2.02 -16.37 -6.58
N MET A 24 -2.70 -16.80 -5.51
CA MET A 24 -3.47 -15.91 -4.62
C MET A 24 -2.60 -15.11 -3.64
N TRP A 25 -1.32 -15.42 -3.56
CA TRP A 25 -0.35 -14.75 -2.70
C TRP A 25 -0.84 -14.57 -1.25
N SER A 26 -0.82 -13.35 -0.68
CA SER A 26 -1.21 -13.09 0.71
C SER A 26 -2.70 -13.39 1.01
N ALA A 27 -3.58 -13.37 0.00
CA ALA A 27 -4.98 -13.77 0.18
C ALA A 27 -5.12 -15.26 0.52
N ARG A 28 -4.22 -16.13 0.05
CA ARG A 28 -4.21 -17.54 0.44
C ARG A 28 -3.87 -17.73 1.90
N VAL A 29 -2.86 -16.99 2.40
CA VAL A 29 -2.49 -17.01 3.82
C VAL A 29 -3.65 -16.55 4.70
N LEU A 30 -4.42 -15.56 4.23
CA LEU A 30 -5.61 -15.08 4.94
C LEU A 30 -6.70 -16.16 5.09
N LEU A 31 -6.85 -17.04 4.10
CA LEU A 31 -7.77 -18.19 4.18
C LEU A 31 -7.27 -19.29 5.10
N ASP A 32 -6.00 -19.66 4.95
CA ASP A 32 -5.46 -20.87 5.59
C ASP A 32 -4.87 -20.60 6.98
N GLU A 33 -4.32 -19.41 7.20
CA GLU A 33 -3.55 -19.04 8.39
C GLU A 33 -3.92 -17.63 8.91
N PRO A 34 -5.22 -17.32 9.18
CA PRO A 34 -5.65 -15.96 9.59
C PRO A 34 -4.99 -15.49 10.89
N ASP A 35 -4.61 -16.42 11.78
CA ASP A 35 -3.88 -16.07 12.99
C ASP A 35 -2.46 -15.58 12.72
N LEU A 36 -1.81 -16.05 11.65
CA LEU A 36 -0.53 -15.51 11.20
C LEU A 36 -0.68 -14.07 10.70
N VAL A 37 -1.75 -13.77 9.95
CA VAL A 37 -2.05 -12.39 9.51
C VAL A 37 -2.24 -11.47 10.72
N THR A 38 -3.02 -11.92 11.72
CA THR A 38 -3.20 -11.18 12.97
C THR A 38 -1.87 -10.95 13.70
N ALA A 39 -1.01 -11.97 13.77
CA ALA A 39 0.29 -11.86 14.42
C ALA A 39 1.20 -10.84 13.71
N VAL A 40 1.26 -10.83 12.38
CA VAL A 40 2.06 -9.85 11.62
C VAL A 40 1.56 -8.42 11.83
N HIS A 41 0.25 -8.18 11.83
CA HIS A 41 -0.31 -6.87 12.22
C HIS A 41 0.13 -6.49 13.65
N GLY A 42 0.07 -7.43 14.60
CA GLY A 42 0.52 -7.23 15.97
C GLY A 42 2.01 -6.83 16.06
N ASP A 43 2.87 -7.46 15.27
CA ASP A 43 4.30 -7.14 15.21
C ASP A 43 4.56 -5.74 14.65
N TYR A 44 3.82 -5.29 13.64
CA TYR A 44 3.92 -3.91 13.16
C TYR A 44 3.45 -2.89 14.20
N ILE A 45 2.36 -3.20 14.91
CA ILE A 45 1.88 -2.34 16.02
C ILE A 45 2.93 -2.28 17.13
N ALA A 46 3.51 -3.42 17.53
CA ALA A 46 4.57 -3.48 18.52
C ALA A 46 5.84 -2.75 18.09
N ALA A 47 6.12 -2.72 16.78
CA ALA A 47 7.20 -1.93 16.17
C ALA A 47 6.94 -0.42 16.18
N GLY A 48 5.73 0.02 16.50
CA GLY A 48 5.33 1.43 16.62
C GLY A 48 4.52 1.97 15.46
N ALA A 49 3.94 1.12 14.61
CA ALA A 49 2.99 1.55 13.59
C ALA A 49 1.74 2.12 14.25
N GLN A 50 1.34 3.32 13.84
CA GLN A 50 0.14 4.04 14.28
C GLN A 50 -1.02 3.87 13.30
N VAL A 51 -0.72 3.39 12.10
CA VAL A 51 -1.68 3.08 11.05
C VAL A 51 -1.26 1.75 10.43
N ILE A 52 -2.19 0.81 10.31
CA ILE A 52 -1.98 -0.49 9.67
C ILE A 52 -2.96 -0.67 8.52
N THR A 53 -2.53 -1.34 7.45
CA THR A 53 -3.32 -1.60 6.25
C THR A 53 -3.82 -3.03 6.25
N ILE A 54 -5.12 -3.27 6.01
CA ILE A 54 -5.68 -4.63 5.98
C ILE A 54 -5.02 -5.47 4.88
N ASN A 55 -4.88 -6.79 5.11
CA ASN A 55 -4.28 -7.72 4.12
C ASN A 55 -5.27 -8.08 3.00
N ALA A 56 -5.74 -7.09 2.24
CA ALA A 56 -6.70 -7.29 1.14
C ALA A 56 -6.10 -7.07 -0.26
N TYR A 57 -4.81 -6.79 -0.37
CA TYR A 57 -4.15 -6.41 -1.64
C TYR A 57 -4.36 -7.41 -2.77
N SER A 58 -4.29 -8.71 -2.50
CA SER A 58 -4.50 -9.75 -3.53
C SER A 58 -5.97 -10.19 -3.64
N ALA A 59 -6.87 -9.70 -2.79
CA ALA A 59 -8.27 -10.11 -2.73
C ALA A 59 -9.19 -9.21 -3.56
N THR A 60 -8.77 -8.80 -4.77
CA THR A 60 -9.63 -8.03 -5.69
C THR A 60 -10.59 -8.96 -6.44
N PRO A 61 -11.79 -8.49 -6.84
CA PRO A 61 -12.74 -9.31 -7.60
C PRO A 61 -12.11 -9.96 -8.84
N GLU A 62 -11.33 -9.19 -9.60
CA GLU A 62 -10.71 -9.64 -10.86
C GLU A 62 -9.61 -10.69 -10.62
N ARG A 63 -8.74 -10.49 -9.63
CA ARG A 63 -7.70 -11.48 -9.29
C ARG A 63 -8.31 -12.79 -8.80
N LEU A 64 -9.30 -12.70 -7.91
CA LEU A 64 -9.99 -13.89 -7.41
C LEU A 64 -10.73 -14.63 -8.51
N SER A 65 -11.41 -13.92 -9.43
CA SER A 65 -12.09 -14.52 -10.58
C SER A 65 -11.12 -15.25 -11.50
N LYS A 66 -9.95 -14.65 -11.78
CA LYS A 66 -8.89 -15.26 -12.61
C LYS A 66 -8.45 -16.63 -12.11
N TYR A 67 -8.44 -16.82 -10.80
CA TYR A 67 -8.00 -18.07 -10.15
C TYR A 67 -9.16 -18.95 -9.65
N GLY A 68 -10.40 -18.67 -10.04
CA GLY A 68 -11.57 -19.48 -9.68
C GLY A 68 -12.05 -19.30 -8.23
N HIS A 69 -11.72 -18.19 -7.59
CA HIS A 69 -12.04 -17.88 -6.19
C HIS A 69 -12.97 -16.68 -6.02
N ALA A 70 -13.73 -16.30 -7.05
CA ALA A 70 -14.62 -15.14 -7.01
C ALA A 70 -15.59 -15.15 -5.82
N ASP A 71 -16.12 -16.33 -5.47
CA ASP A 71 -17.06 -16.52 -4.35
C ASP A 71 -16.46 -16.18 -2.98
N HIS A 72 -15.12 -16.11 -2.87
CA HIS A 72 -14.44 -15.77 -1.62
C HIS A 72 -14.26 -14.26 -1.41
N PHE A 73 -14.64 -13.41 -2.37
CA PHE A 73 -14.36 -11.97 -2.27
C PHE A 73 -14.83 -11.37 -0.95
N GLN A 74 -16.12 -11.48 -0.63
CA GLN A 74 -16.70 -10.88 0.57
C GLN A 74 -16.09 -11.46 1.86
N SER A 75 -15.90 -12.78 1.91
CA SER A 75 -15.34 -13.44 3.09
C SER A 75 -13.87 -13.07 3.32
N LEU A 76 -13.09 -12.88 2.26
CA LEU A 76 -11.69 -12.44 2.36
C LEU A 76 -11.58 -10.98 2.82
N GLN A 77 -12.44 -10.09 2.30
CA GLN A 77 -12.47 -8.71 2.76
C GLN A 77 -12.79 -8.64 4.27
N GLN A 78 -13.81 -9.38 4.72
CA GLN A 78 -14.17 -9.43 6.13
C GLN A 78 -13.05 -10.04 6.98
N ALA A 79 -12.44 -11.14 6.55
CA ALA A 79 -11.34 -11.77 7.27
C ALA A 79 -10.12 -10.85 7.41
N ALA A 80 -9.79 -10.06 6.38
CA ALA A 80 -8.72 -9.07 6.42
C ALA A 80 -8.99 -7.99 7.48
N ILE A 81 -10.22 -7.48 7.54
CA ILE A 81 -10.67 -6.52 8.55
C ILE A 81 -10.58 -7.14 9.95
N ASP A 82 -11.13 -8.34 10.13
CA ASP A 82 -11.17 -9.02 11.44
C ASP A 82 -9.75 -9.27 11.98
N CYS A 83 -8.78 -9.64 11.12
CA CYS A 83 -7.40 -9.85 11.53
C CYS A 83 -6.75 -8.54 12.03
N ALA A 84 -6.92 -7.44 11.31
CA ALA A 84 -6.38 -6.13 11.69
C ALA A 84 -7.03 -5.62 13.00
N GLN A 85 -8.36 -5.76 13.14
CA GLN A 85 -9.09 -5.37 14.34
C GLN A 85 -8.65 -6.19 15.55
N ARG A 86 -8.52 -7.52 15.42
CA ARG A 86 -8.02 -8.41 16.50
C ARG A 86 -6.63 -7.99 16.95
N ALA A 87 -5.72 -7.67 16.02
CA ALA A 87 -4.37 -7.22 16.37
C ALA A 87 -4.39 -5.87 17.10
N ARG A 88 -5.16 -4.89 16.61
CA ARG A 88 -5.33 -3.58 17.25
C ARG A 88 -5.89 -3.73 18.65
N ASP A 89 -6.99 -4.47 18.80
CA ASP A 89 -7.68 -4.61 20.08
C ASP A 89 -6.81 -5.37 21.12
N ALA A 90 -6.05 -6.37 20.67
CA ALA A 90 -5.10 -7.09 21.54
C ALA A 90 -3.91 -6.22 21.96
N SER A 91 -3.51 -5.24 21.17
CA SER A 91 -2.39 -4.34 21.49
C SER A 91 -2.71 -3.32 22.58
N GLY A 92 -3.98 -2.98 22.77
CA GLY A 92 -4.42 -1.90 23.65
C GLY A 92 -3.94 -0.51 23.23
N GLN A 93 -3.36 -0.36 22.03
CA GLN A 93 -2.85 0.91 21.50
C GLN A 93 -3.88 1.61 20.61
N SER A 94 -3.77 2.93 20.52
CA SER A 94 -4.61 3.73 19.61
C SER A 94 -4.04 3.66 18.18
N VAL A 95 -4.41 2.62 17.44
CA VAL A 95 -3.99 2.38 16.05
C VAL A 95 -5.18 2.54 15.12
N ARG A 96 -4.99 3.22 13.99
CA ARG A 96 -6.00 3.32 12.93
C ARG A 96 -5.80 2.21 11.90
N ILE A 97 -6.90 1.72 11.35
CA ILE A 97 -6.91 0.69 10.31
C ILE A 97 -7.28 1.35 9.00
N THR A 98 -6.46 1.15 7.95
CA THR A 98 -6.83 1.55 6.60
C THR A 98 -7.41 0.38 5.82
N GLY A 99 -8.34 0.70 4.91
CA GLY A 99 -8.67 -0.18 3.81
C GLY A 99 -7.49 -0.38 2.86
N CYS A 100 -7.69 -1.22 1.86
CA CYS A 100 -6.71 -1.49 0.82
C CYS A 100 -7.45 -1.64 -0.52
N LEU A 101 -7.36 -0.61 -1.36
CA LEU A 101 -7.85 -0.60 -2.75
C LEU A 101 -6.63 -0.61 -3.69
N PRO A 102 -6.13 -1.79 -4.07
CA PRO A 102 -4.92 -1.93 -4.87
C PRO A 102 -5.22 -1.83 -6.37
N PRO A 103 -4.19 -1.83 -7.26
CA PRO A 103 -4.40 -2.01 -8.69
C PRO A 103 -5.21 -3.28 -8.97
N LEU A 104 -6.26 -3.17 -9.77
CA LEU A 104 -7.27 -4.22 -9.94
C LEU A 104 -6.73 -5.48 -10.65
N PHE A 105 -5.83 -5.31 -11.61
CA PHE A 105 -5.36 -6.38 -12.49
C PHE A 105 -3.90 -6.75 -12.24
N SER A 106 -3.00 -5.76 -12.17
CA SER A 106 -1.57 -5.95 -11.98
C SER A 106 -0.95 -4.76 -11.27
N SER A 107 -0.02 -5.01 -10.36
CA SER A 107 0.58 -3.98 -9.51
C SER A 107 1.48 -2.99 -10.26
N TYR A 108 2.06 -3.40 -11.41
CA TYR A 108 3.07 -2.60 -12.11
C TYR A 108 2.80 -2.50 -13.62
N ASN A 109 1.64 -2.96 -14.08
CA ASN A 109 1.21 -2.87 -15.46
C ASN A 109 -0.18 -2.23 -15.54
N PRO A 110 -0.26 -0.89 -15.45
CA PRO A 110 -1.52 -0.17 -15.46
C PRO A 110 -2.27 -0.25 -16.81
N ASP A 111 -1.59 -0.59 -17.91
CA ASP A 111 -2.20 -0.72 -19.24
C ASP A 111 -3.26 -1.83 -19.32
N LEU A 112 -3.24 -2.77 -18.38
CA LEU A 112 -4.29 -3.78 -18.24
C LEU A 112 -5.62 -3.21 -17.75
N ASN A 113 -5.62 -2.00 -17.20
CA ASN A 113 -6.79 -1.29 -16.70
C ASN A 113 -7.09 -0.08 -17.59
N ASN A 114 -7.81 -0.29 -18.67
CA ASN A 114 -8.10 0.73 -19.70
C ASN A 114 -9.59 1.09 -19.84
N ASP A 115 -10.43 0.59 -18.94
CA ASP A 115 -11.89 0.86 -18.90
C ASP A 115 -12.24 1.54 -17.57
N TYR A 116 -12.53 2.83 -17.64
CA TYR A 116 -12.82 3.64 -16.46
C TYR A 116 -14.09 3.19 -15.74
N ASP A 117 -15.18 2.94 -16.45
CA ASP A 117 -16.47 2.60 -15.84
C ASP A 117 -16.35 1.26 -15.10
N ARG A 118 -15.73 0.28 -15.75
CA ARG A 118 -15.44 -1.01 -15.12
C ARG A 118 -14.53 -0.86 -13.89
N ALA A 119 -13.49 -0.03 -13.98
CA ALA A 119 -12.59 0.20 -12.86
C ALA A 119 -13.32 0.87 -11.68
N ALA A 120 -14.14 1.88 -11.93
CA ALA A 120 -14.93 2.57 -10.92
C ALA A 120 -15.93 1.61 -10.22
N ASP A 121 -16.57 0.74 -10.97
CA ASP A 121 -17.49 -0.28 -10.42
C ASP A 121 -16.75 -1.28 -9.53
N LEU A 122 -15.58 -1.77 -9.95
CA LEU A 122 -14.77 -2.72 -9.18
C LEU A 122 -14.21 -2.08 -7.90
N TYR A 123 -13.68 -0.86 -7.99
CA TYR A 123 -13.24 -0.13 -6.80
C TYR A 123 -14.39 0.17 -5.84
N SER A 124 -15.59 0.44 -6.37
CA SER A 124 -16.80 0.64 -5.55
C SER A 124 -17.15 -0.62 -4.76
N GLN A 125 -17.09 -1.80 -5.39
CA GLN A 125 -17.32 -3.07 -4.73
C GLN A 125 -16.32 -3.31 -3.59
N ILE A 126 -15.04 -3.01 -3.80
CA ILE A 126 -13.99 -3.13 -2.77
C ILE A 126 -14.25 -2.14 -1.64
N ALA A 127 -14.54 -0.88 -1.98
CA ALA A 127 -14.80 0.17 -1.02
C ALA A 127 -16.03 -0.14 -0.14
N ASP A 128 -17.11 -0.64 -0.72
CA ASP A 128 -18.33 -1.04 0.01
C ASP A 128 -18.06 -2.19 0.98
N ALA A 129 -17.25 -3.17 0.57
CA ALA A 129 -16.89 -4.30 1.43
C ALA A 129 -16.03 -3.89 2.64
N GLN A 130 -15.26 -2.80 2.53
CA GLN A 130 -14.31 -2.37 3.58
C GLN A 130 -14.81 -1.23 4.46
N ALA A 131 -15.67 -0.34 3.95
CA ALA A 131 -16.00 0.95 4.57
C ALA A 131 -16.44 0.87 6.05
N ASN A 132 -17.19 -0.15 6.42
CA ASN A 132 -17.72 -0.30 7.79
C ASN A 132 -16.69 -0.87 8.78
N GLY A 133 -15.58 -1.45 8.27
CA GLY A 133 -14.59 -2.13 9.09
C GLY A 133 -13.27 -1.38 9.28
N VAL A 134 -13.09 -0.25 8.58
CA VAL A 134 -11.84 0.52 8.58
C VAL A 134 -12.05 1.97 9.02
N ASP A 135 -10.97 2.63 9.42
CA ASP A 135 -10.98 4.03 9.86
C ASP A 135 -10.67 5.01 8.71
N ILE A 136 -9.96 4.54 7.69
CA ILE A 136 -9.47 5.31 6.55
C ILE A 136 -9.63 4.46 5.29
N MET A 137 -10.07 5.06 4.19
CA MET A 137 -10.05 4.43 2.87
C MET A 137 -8.71 4.74 2.19
N LEU A 138 -7.90 3.73 1.91
CA LEU A 138 -6.62 3.87 1.21
C LEU A 138 -6.68 3.17 -0.15
N ALA A 139 -6.49 3.93 -1.22
CA ALA A 139 -6.13 3.34 -2.50
C ALA A 139 -4.63 3.45 -2.70
N GLU A 140 -3.97 2.33 -2.99
CA GLU A 140 -2.52 2.24 -2.97
C GLU A 140 -1.91 1.61 -4.22
N THR A 141 -0.65 1.98 -4.50
CA THR A 141 0.14 1.45 -5.62
C THR A 141 -0.46 1.79 -7.00
N LEU A 142 -1.28 2.84 -7.07
CA LEU A 142 -1.95 3.23 -8.30
C LEU A 142 -0.93 3.72 -9.33
N GLY A 143 -0.98 3.17 -10.54
CA GLY A 143 0.03 3.38 -11.58
C GLY A 143 -0.41 4.28 -12.73
N SER A 144 -1.66 4.76 -12.76
CA SER A 144 -2.21 5.59 -13.86
C SER A 144 -3.23 6.62 -13.37
N LEU A 145 -3.45 7.67 -14.16
CA LEU A 145 -4.52 8.65 -13.91
C LEU A 145 -5.91 8.00 -13.91
N LEU A 146 -6.13 6.99 -14.74
CA LEU A 146 -7.38 6.24 -14.76
C LEU A 146 -7.64 5.57 -13.41
N GLU A 147 -6.65 4.86 -12.86
CA GLU A 147 -6.77 4.21 -11.56
C GLU A 147 -7.00 5.21 -10.43
N VAL A 148 -6.25 6.32 -10.41
CA VAL A 148 -6.42 7.40 -9.42
C VAL A 148 -7.84 7.96 -9.48
N ARG A 149 -8.34 8.29 -10.68
CA ARG A 149 -9.70 8.82 -10.86
C ARG A 149 -10.77 7.81 -10.41
N ALA A 150 -10.66 6.56 -10.86
CA ALA A 150 -11.64 5.52 -10.56
C ALA A 150 -11.69 5.21 -9.05
N ALA A 151 -10.54 5.07 -8.39
CA ALA A 151 -10.46 4.83 -6.96
C ALA A 151 -10.99 6.01 -6.13
N LEU A 152 -10.63 7.25 -6.48
CA LEU A 152 -11.18 8.45 -5.81
C LEU A 152 -12.69 8.53 -5.93
N THR A 153 -13.22 8.34 -7.16
CA THR A 153 -14.67 8.35 -7.37
C THR A 153 -15.37 7.28 -6.54
N ALA A 154 -14.78 6.08 -6.48
CA ALA A 154 -15.33 4.98 -5.71
C ALA A 154 -15.32 5.22 -4.20
N MET A 155 -14.33 5.92 -3.66
CA MET A 155 -14.22 6.17 -2.21
C MET A 155 -15.06 7.35 -1.71
N GLN A 156 -15.53 8.24 -2.59
CA GLN A 156 -16.34 9.39 -2.22
C GLN A 156 -17.68 8.99 -1.58
N GLY A 157 -18.17 9.85 -0.66
CA GLY A 157 -19.48 9.67 -0.03
C GLY A 157 -19.58 8.56 1.03
N ARG A 158 -18.45 7.94 1.43
CA ARG A 158 -18.42 6.89 2.46
C ARG A 158 -18.12 7.35 3.88
N ASP A 159 -18.11 8.66 4.11
CA ASP A 159 -17.90 9.27 5.43
C ASP A 159 -16.62 8.78 6.15
N LYS A 160 -15.55 8.59 5.37
CA LYS A 160 -14.22 8.17 5.83
C LYS A 160 -13.15 9.05 5.19
N PRO A 161 -12.05 9.36 5.89
CA PRO A 161 -10.88 9.97 5.26
C PRO A 161 -10.40 9.13 4.08
N VAL A 162 -10.06 9.81 2.98
CA VAL A 162 -9.62 9.21 1.72
C VAL A 162 -8.14 9.49 1.52
N TRP A 163 -7.33 8.45 1.45
CA TRP A 163 -5.91 8.51 1.14
C TRP A 163 -5.63 7.90 -0.22
N ILE A 164 -4.77 8.56 -0.98
CA ILE A 164 -4.32 8.09 -2.30
C ILE A 164 -2.82 7.88 -2.26
N SER A 165 -2.38 6.69 -2.68
CA SER A 165 -0.98 6.37 -2.83
C SER A 165 -0.65 5.88 -4.24
N MET A 166 0.36 6.48 -4.85
CA MET A 166 0.74 6.23 -6.23
C MET A 166 2.11 5.56 -6.32
N SER A 167 2.27 4.71 -7.33
CA SER A 167 3.54 4.09 -7.67
C SER A 167 4.13 4.74 -8.91
N LEU A 168 5.42 5.10 -8.82
CA LEU A 168 6.14 5.81 -9.86
C LEU A 168 6.99 4.86 -10.70
N SER A 169 7.22 5.24 -11.95
CA SER A 169 8.23 4.60 -12.81
C SER A 169 9.63 4.85 -12.25
N ASP A 170 10.40 3.78 -12.08
CA ASP A 170 11.78 3.85 -11.60
C ASP A 170 12.80 4.11 -12.72
N ASP A 171 12.34 4.22 -13.98
CA ASP A 171 13.19 4.34 -15.17
C ASP A 171 13.25 5.78 -15.75
N THR A 172 12.78 6.81 -15.02
CA THR A 172 12.71 8.18 -15.54
C THR A 172 13.39 9.18 -14.61
N ASP A 173 14.02 10.21 -15.21
CA ASP A 173 14.60 11.34 -14.47
C ASP A 173 13.57 12.35 -13.96
N THR A 174 12.31 12.24 -14.42
CA THR A 174 11.20 13.10 -14.01
C THR A 174 10.10 12.25 -13.36
N PRO A 175 9.49 12.70 -12.26
CA PRO A 175 8.45 11.94 -11.58
C PRO A 175 7.25 11.66 -12.49
N ARG A 176 7.02 10.38 -12.79
CA ARG A 176 5.91 9.89 -13.62
C ARG A 176 5.26 8.67 -12.97
N LEU A 177 3.97 8.54 -13.19
CA LEU A 177 3.27 7.29 -12.89
C LEU A 177 3.82 6.17 -13.80
N ARG A 178 3.52 4.92 -13.48
CA ARG A 178 4.00 3.78 -14.29
C ARG A 178 3.43 3.74 -15.70
N SER A 179 2.25 4.32 -15.92
CA SER A 179 1.64 4.55 -17.24
C SER A 179 2.35 5.63 -18.08
N GLY A 180 3.26 6.40 -17.46
CA GLY A 180 4.02 7.45 -18.13
C GLY A 180 3.46 8.87 -17.98
N GLU A 181 2.27 9.05 -17.40
CA GLU A 181 1.71 10.38 -17.13
C GLU A 181 2.52 11.10 -16.04
N ALA A 182 2.56 12.44 -16.09
CA ALA A 182 3.31 13.21 -15.10
C ALA A 182 2.66 13.10 -13.70
N LEU A 183 3.49 13.04 -12.66
CA LEU A 183 2.99 13.08 -11.27
C LEU A 183 2.18 14.36 -11.00
N SER A 184 2.57 15.50 -11.59
CA SER A 184 1.82 16.76 -11.48
C SER A 184 0.37 16.63 -11.95
N ASP A 185 0.13 15.91 -13.06
CA ASP A 185 -1.23 15.72 -13.59
C ASP A 185 -2.10 14.91 -12.63
N ALA A 186 -1.49 13.94 -11.92
CA ALA A 186 -2.18 13.18 -10.88
C ALA A 186 -2.49 14.04 -9.66
N LEU A 187 -1.58 14.92 -9.25
CA LEU A 187 -1.82 15.85 -8.14
C LEU A 187 -2.92 16.86 -8.46
N ASP A 188 -2.97 17.38 -9.68
CA ASP A 188 -4.06 18.26 -10.15
C ASP A 188 -5.40 17.52 -10.11
N LEU A 189 -5.44 16.28 -10.60
CA LEU A 189 -6.63 15.43 -10.53
C LEU A 189 -7.09 15.17 -9.08
N ILE A 190 -6.15 14.91 -8.17
CA ILE A 190 -6.44 14.70 -6.75
C ILE A 190 -6.96 16.00 -6.10
N ALA A 191 -6.40 17.14 -6.46
CA ALA A 191 -6.87 18.44 -5.97
C ALA A 191 -8.32 18.74 -6.43
N ASP A 192 -8.68 18.36 -7.65
CA ASP A 192 -10.02 18.53 -8.20
C ASP A 192 -11.07 17.62 -7.54
N LEU A 193 -10.69 16.35 -7.29
CA LEU A 193 -11.61 15.33 -6.76
C LEU A 193 -11.63 15.27 -5.22
N GLY A 194 -10.55 15.66 -4.58
CA GLY A 194 -10.37 15.67 -3.13
C GLY A 194 -9.81 14.36 -2.57
N ALA A 195 -8.75 14.49 -1.76
CA ALA A 195 -8.23 13.45 -0.89
C ALA A 195 -7.74 14.10 0.41
N ASP A 196 -7.73 13.33 1.52
CA ASP A 196 -7.28 13.81 2.82
C ASP A 196 -5.78 13.58 3.05
N ALA A 197 -5.14 12.76 2.23
CA ALA A 197 -3.70 12.59 2.18
C ALA A 197 -3.24 12.04 0.82
N VAL A 198 -1.98 12.37 0.45
CA VAL A 198 -1.33 11.90 -0.78
C VAL A 198 -0.01 11.21 -0.42
N LEU A 199 0.19 10.00 -0.92
CA LEU A 199 1.39 9.23 -0.65
C LEU A 199 2.02 8.71 -1.97
N LEU A 200 3.29 8.35 -1.86
CA LEU A 200 4.00 7.57 -2.88
C LEU A 200 4.43 6.24 -2.28
N ASN A 201 4.19 5.14 -2.98
CA ASN A 201 4.58 3.84 -2.47
C ASN A 201 5.09 2.88 -3.56
N CYS A 202 5.64 1.78 -3.10
CA CYS A 202 6.03 0.65 -3.94
C CYS A 202 6.90 1.03 -5.16
N SER A 203 7.71 2.07 -5.00
CA SER A 203 8.74 2.56 -5.90
C SER A 203 10.07 2.53 -5.16
N LEU A 204 11.19 2.65 -5.85
CA LEU A 204 12.51 2.73 -5.20
C LEU A 204 12.59 3.98 -4.29
N PRO A 205 13.31 3.92 -3.17
CA PRO A 205 13.47 5.07 -2.28
C PRO A 205 14.07 6.29 -2.99
N GLU A 206 14.95 6.08 -3.97
CA GLU A 206 15.57 7.12 -4.79
C GLU A 206 14.53 7.83 -5.68
N THR A 207 13.66 7.05 -6.32
CA THR A 207 12.57 7.56 -7.15
C THR A 207 11.60 8.43 -6.34
N ILE A 208 11.21 7.94 -5.16
CA ILE A 208 10.38 8.69 -4.23
C ILE A 208 11.08 9.98 -3.78
N THR A 209 12.37 9.90 -3.44
CA THR A 209 13.15 11.08 -3.03
C THR A 209 13.19 12.16 -4.12
N ALA A 210 13.37 11.75 -5.38
CA ALA A 210 13.34 12.67 -6.51
C ALA A 210 11.96 13.32 -6.73
N ALA A 211 10.89 12.65 -6.31
CA ALA A 211 9.51 13.14 -6.44
C ALA A 211 9.06 14.07 -5.29
N MET A 212 9.74 14.06 -4.14
CA MET A 212 9.34 14.87 -2.96
C MET A 212 9.13 16.35 -3.25
N PRO A 213 9.97 17.05 -4.04
CA PRO A 213 9.72 18.45 -4.37
C PRO A 213 8.37 18.71 -5.06
N THR A 214 7.88 17.74 -5.84
CA THR A 214 6.57 17.84 -6.51
C THR A 214 5.42 17.74 -5.50
N LEU A 215 5.58 16.98 -4.41
CA LEU A 215 4.57 16.86 -3.37
C LEU A 215 4.58 18.03 -2.36
N ALA A 216 5.69 18.73 -2.22
CA ALA A 216 5.82 19.79 -1.21
C ALA A 216 4.79 20.95 -1.36
N GLY A 217 4.09 21.03 -2.50
CA GLY A 217 3.05 22.05 -2.75
C GLY A 217 1.62 21.60 -2.49
N VAL A 218 1.38 20.31 -2.16
CA VAL A 218 0.00 19.83 -1.93
C VAL A 218 -0.56 20.38 -0.61
N PRO A 219 -1.87 20.73 -0.57
CA PRO A 219 -2.48 21.37 0.61
C PRO A 219 -2.92 20.37 1.69
N VAL A 220 -2.59 19.08 1.54
CA VAL A 220 -2.95 17.98 2.45
C VAL A 220 -1.69 17.27 2.97
N PRO A 221 -1.75 16.52 4.06
CA PRO A 221 -0.66 15.66 4.50
C PRO A 221 -0.16 14.77 3.37
N PHE A 222 1.16 14.65 3.24
CA PHE A 222 1.74 13.74 2.26
C PHE A 222 2.82 12.86 2.89
N GLY A 223 3.19 11.79 2.20
CA GLY A 223 4.15 10.85 2.72
C GLY A 223 4.64 9.80 1.74
N ALA A 224 5.37 8.82 2.29
CA ALA A 224 6.00 7.78 1.51
C ALA A 224 6.17 6.46 2.27
N TYR A 225 6.05 5.35 1.52
CA TYR A 225 6.40 4.00 1.95
C TYR A 225 6.98 3.20 0.77
N ALA A 226 8.32 3.31 0.61
CA ALA A 226 9.06 2.72 -0.51
C ALA A 226 9.20 1.20 -0.39
N ASN A 227 9.54 0.55 -1.50
CA ASN A 227 9.93 -0.86 -1.49
C ASN A 227 11.43 -1.06 -1.25
N GLY A 228 11.80 -2.27 -0.83
CA GLY A 228 13.19 -2.69 -0.61
C GLY A 228 13.73 -3.63 -1.69
N PHE A 229 13.11 -3.70 -2.87
CA PHE A 229 13.60 -4.54 -3.97
C PHE A 229 14.77 -3.89 -4.71
N THR A 230 15.64 -4.73 -5.28
CA THR A 230 16.71 -4.27 -6.19
C THR A 230 16.15 -3.81 -7.54
N SER A 231 15.05 -4.37 -8.00
CA SER A 231 14.35 -4.02 -9.24
C SER A 231 12.98 -4.68 -9.28
N ILE A 232 12.01 -4.02 -9.90
CA ILE A 232 10.67 -4.53 -10.15
C ILE A 232 10.44 -4.92 -11.63
N LYS A 233 11.45 -4.79 -12.50
CA LYS A 233 11.31 -5.01 -13.96
C LYS A 233 10.68 -6.35 -14.34
N LYS A 234 10.97 -7.41 -13.61
CA LYS A 234 10.35 -8.72 -13.84
C LYS A 234 8.85 -8.73 -13.51
N LEU A 235 8.42 -7.95 -12.53
CA LEU A 235 7.02 -7.81 -12.16
C LEU A 235 6.23 -7.05 -13.23
N GLU A 236 6.82 -6.02 -13.83
CA GLU A 236 6.24 -5.27 -14.94
C GLU A 236 6.00 -6.18 -16.16
N MET A 237 6.84 -7.19 -16.34
CA MET A 237 6.70 -8.21 -17.40
C MET A 237 5.66 -9.31 -17.07
N GLY A 238 5.06 -9.30 -15.88
CA GLY A 238 4.04 -10.27 -15.47
C GLY A 238 4.58 -11.58 -14.88
N ASP A 239 5.90 -11.70 -14.70
CA ASP A 239 6.54 -12.87 -14.09
C ASP A 239 6.43 -12.81 -12.56
N ILE A 240 5.29 -13.25 -12.04
CA ILE A 240 5.07 -13.36 -10.59
C ILE A 240 5.68 -14.70 -10.12
N VAL A 241 6.99 -14.74 -9.95
CA VAL A 241 7.65 -15.84 -9.23
C VAL A 241 8.32 -15.22 -8.00
N ALA A 242 8.00 -15.73 -6.81
CA ALA A 242 8.55 -15.22 -5.54
C ALA A 242 10.09 -15.13 -5.53
N GLU A 243 10.76 -15.97 -6.32
CA GLU A 243 12.22 -15.97 -6.51
C GLU A 243 12.76 -14.80 -7.36
N SER A 244 11.86 -14.00 -7.95
CA SER A 244 12.23 -12.84 -8.79
C SER A 244 12.60 -11.59 -7.99
N PHE A 245 12.38 -11.63 -6.67
CA PHE A 245 12.58 -10.48 -5.80
C PHE A 245 13.85 -10.64 -4.99
N SER A 246 14.86 -9.85 -5.28
CA SER A 246 16.02 -9.75 -4.42
C SER A 246 15.92 -8.51 -3.53
N LYS A 247 15.98 -8.74 -2.22
CA LYS A 247 16.07 -7.69 -1.22
C LYS A 247 17.36 -6.89 -1.40
N ARG A 248 17.26 -5.57 -1.31
CA ARG A 248 18.42 -4.67 -1.28
C ARG A 248 19.18 -4.81 0.03
N ALA A 249 20.47 -5.15 -0.06
CA ALA A 249 21.29 -5.34 1.13
C ALA A 249 21.66 -4.02 1.83
N ASP A 250 21.64 -2.90 1.13
CA ASP A 250 21.93 -1.56 1.65
C ASP A 250 20.74 -0.92 2.37
N LEU A 251 19.51 -1.39 2.11
CA LEU A 251 18.32 -0.95 2.82
C LEU A 251 18.12 -1.70 4.14
N THR A 252 19.15 -1.63 5.00
CA THR A 252 19.00 -1.98 6.42
C THR A 252 17.97 -1.04 7.08
N PRO A 253 17.45 -1.32 8.29
CA PRO A 253 16.58 -0.40 9.01
C PRO A 253 17.15 1.04 9.06
N GLN A 254 18.43 1.19 9.33
CA GLN A 254 19.13 2.48 9.35
C GLN A 254 19.25 3.10 7.95
N GLY A 255 19.59 2.27 6.95
CA GLY A 255 19.70 2.72 5.55
C GLY A 255 18.35 3.24 5.02
N TYR A 256 17.25 2.54 5.32
CA TYR A 256 15.90 2.96 4.97
C TYR A 256 15.49 4.26 5.70
N ALA A 257 15.77 4.34 7.01
CA ALA A 257 15.46 5.53 7.81
C ALA A 257 16.22 6.78 7.33
N ASN A 258 17.40 6.63 6.70
CA ASN A 258 18.11 7.78 6.10
C ASN A 258 17.37 8.37 4.88
N PHE A 259 16.66 7.55 4.09
CA PHE A 259 15.75 8.08 3.07
C PHE A 259 14.56 8.81 3.71
N ALA A 260 13.97 8.23 4.76
CA ALA A 260 12.87 8.85 5.48
C ALA A 260 13.24 10.22 6.09
N ASP A 261 14.47 10.43 6.57
CA ASP A 261 14.96 11.76 6.98
C ASP A 261 14.80 12.78 5.85
N GLY A 262 15.20 12.43 4.63
CA GLY A 262 15.09 13.31 3.47
C GLY A 262 13.61 13.63 3.12
N TRP A 263 12.72 12.63 3.19
CA TRP A 263 11.30 12.83 2.92
C TRP A 263 10.64 13.72 3.98
N ILE A 264 10.98 13.52 5.25
CA ILE A 264 10.50 14.37 6.36
C ILE A 264 11.03 15.80 6.23
N ALA A 265 12.29 15.97 5.88
CA ALA A 265 12.87 17.28 5.61
C ALA A 265 12.19 18.02 4.45
N ALA A 266 11.65 17.28 3.48
CA ALA A 266 10.83 17.80 2.38
C ALA A 266 9.37 18.11 2.80
N GLY A 267 8.96 17.75 4.02
CA GLY A 267 7.63 18.03 4.57
C GLY A 267 6.71 16.81 4.70
N ALA A 268 7.18 15.60 4.38
CA ALA A 268 6.37 14.39 4.56
C ALA A 268 6.04 14.17 6.04
N THR A 269 4.80 13.77 6.30
CA THR A 269 4.28 13.52 7.66
C THR A 269 3.74 12.11 7.85
N LEU A 270 3.68 11.30 6.78
CA LEU A 270 3.21 9.92 6.77
C LEU A 270 4.36 9.04 6.25
N ILE A 271 4.95 8.20 7.10
CA ILE A 271 6.13 7.41 6.76
C ILE A 271 5.91 5.95 7.14
N GLY A 272 6.19 5.04 6.22
CA GLY A 272 6.09 3.60 6.45
C GLY A 272 6.98 2.81 5.50
N GLY A 273 6.63 1.56 5.26
CA GLY A 273 7.32 0.67 4.34
C GLY A 273 6.37 -0.10 3.44
N CYS A 274 6.85 -0.52 2.28
CA CYS A 274 6.19 -1.45 1.38
C CYS A 274 6.95 -2.79 1.35
N CYS A 275 7.00 -3.47 0.22
CA CYS A 275 7.67 -4.76 0.08
C CYS A 275 9.12 -4.73 0.63
N GLU A 276 9.54 -5.80 1.29
CA GLU A 276 10.87 -5.99 1.93
C GLU A 276 11.20 -5.02 3.09
N VAL A 277 10.22 -4.24 3.56
CA VAL A 277 10.34 -3.36 4.72
C VAL A 277 9.57 -3.98 5.89
N GLY A 278 10.27 -4.75 6.72
CA GLY A 278 9.70 -5.53 7.82
C GLY A 278 9.61 -4.77 9.15
N PRO A 279 9.16 -5.45 10.23
CA PRO A 279 8.95 -4.83 11.54
C PRO A 279 10.20 -4.14 12.13
N GLU A 280 11.40 -4.65 11.84
CA GLU A 280 12.64 -4.03 12.29
C GLU A 280 12.88 -2.64 11.68
N HIS A 281 12.44 -2.42 10.44
CA HIS A 281 12.49 -1.10 9.79
C HIS A 281 11.50 -0.15 10.44
N ILE A 282 10.27 -0.62 10.71
CA ILE A 282 9.24 0.19 11.37
C ILE A 282 9.68 0.54 12.80
N THR A 283 10.34 -0.37 13.50
CA THR A 283 10.95 -0.09 14.82
C THR A 283 11.95 1.06 14.74
N GLU A 284 12.84 1.06 13.73
CA GLU A 284 13.81 2.14 13.55
C GLU A 284 13.13 3.46 13.16
N LEU A 285 12.13 3.44 12.27
CA LEU A 285 11.34 4.62 11.93
C LEU A 285 10.63 5.20 13.17
N SER A 286 9.99 4.34 13.95
CA SER A 286 9.29 4.75 15.18
C SER A 286 10.25 5.33 16.22
N ARG A 287 11.40 4.68 16.44
CA ARG A 287 12.46 5.17 17.35
C ARG A 287 13.00 6.54 16.94
N ARG A 288 13.15 6.78 15.64
CA ARG A 288 13.79 7.98 15.09
C ARG A 288 12.83 9.15 14.93
N PHE A 289 11.58 8.89 14.58
CA PHE A 289 10.60 9.90 14.17
C PHE A 289 9.27 9.82 14.91
N GLY A 290 8.99 8.74 15.64
CA GLY A 290 7.77 8.59 16.42
C GLY A 290 7.69 9.69 17.51
N ALA A 291 6.47 10.13 17.81
CA ALA A 291 6.25 11.02 18.93
C ALA A 291 6.51 10.25 20.23
N SER A 292 7.40 10.80 21.07
CA SER A 292 7.67 10.33 22.44
C SER A 292 6.44 10.52 23.31
#